data_7b43b891e79a78620e1cc0f9529a786d
#
_entry.id   7b43b891e79a78620e1cc0f9529a786d
#
_cell.length_a   1.000
_cell.length_b   1.000
_cell.length_c   1.000
_cell.angle_alpha   90.00
_cell.angle_beta   90.00
_cell.angle_gamma   90.00
#
_symmetry.space_group_name_H-M   'P 1'
#
loop_
_entity.id
_entity.type
_entity.pdbx_description
1 polymer ?
#
loop_
_entity_poly.entity_id
_entity_poly.type
_entity_poly.pdbx_seq_one_letter_code
_entity_poly.pdbx_strand_id
1 'polypeptide(L)'
;MVCCFNCGIENATKKCAKCKSVWFCSKECQVIGWKKHKKDCNEQDLVWTKEEEKEFYTKINALQNSYKNKFSVALCSYEIATTKLQHIFTIQTDYIYKNIEHPKYSELMDETLLFLKDADTEFRLLQSHSNKMLNIYKDDKENEWNMALYAFYDQMYEETTNCRALVCCGITHCYYFLILMFKDDTKMMEYCKKYCLAYYDLVMLYKTKIKNQKYIDNIDKALKNTKEIVKLYRSRMKYNLTLTGSPYDKFK
;
A
#
# COMPACT_ATOMS: atom_id res chain seq x y z
N MET A 1 -27.96 30.90 -2.80
CA MET A 1 -28.00 31.57 -1.47
C MET A 1 -28.96 30.80 -0.57
N VAL A 2 -28.61 30.58 0.68
CA VAL A 2 -29.41 29.79 1.62
C VAL A 2 -30.01 30.75 2.65
N CYS A 3 -31.33 30.77 2.71
CA CYS A 3 -32.07 31.67 3.61
C CYS A 3 -32.46 30.98 4.93
N CYS A 4 -32.49 31.75 6.00
CA CYS A 4 -32.93 31.25 7.28
C CYS A 4 -34.44 30.90 7.26
N PHE A 5 -34.79 29.67 7.61
CA PHE A 5 -36.17 29.17 7.63
C PHE A 5 -37.12 30.01 8.53
N ASN A 6 -36.58 30.61 9.58
CA ASN A 6 -37.39 31.38 10.52
C ASN A 6 -37.55 32.86 10.16
N CYS A 7 -36.46 33.54 9.79
CA CYS A 7 -36.44 34.98 9.57
C CYS A 7 -36.11 35.44 8.12
N GLY A 8 -35.83 34.53 7.22
CA GLY A 8 -35.55 34.82 5.81
C GLY A 8 -34.17 35.44 5.52
N ILE A 9 -33.36 35.74 6.53
CA ILE A 9 -32.03 36.33 6.32
C ILE A 9 -31.15 35.38 5.47
N GLU A 10 -30.49 35.93 4.47
CA GLU A 10 -29.54 35.20 3.61
C GLU A 10 -28.28 34.80 4.37
N ASN A 11 -27.57 33.80 3.82
CA ASN A 11 -26.35 33.23 4.39
C ASN A 11 -26.54 32.53 5.75
N ALA A 12 -27.66 31.83 5.93
CA ALA A 12 -27.86 30.96 7.08
C ALA A 12 -26.79 29.86 7.12
N THR A 13 -26.15 29.70 8.29
CA THR A 13 -24.99 28.82 8.47
C THR A 13 -25.29 27.56 9.29
N LYS A 14 -26.42 27.51 9.98
CA LYS A 14 -26.79 26.40 10.86
C LYS A 14 -27.88 25.54 10.23
N LYS A 15 -27.55 24.30 9.96
CA LYS A 15 -28.48 23.33 9.39
C LYS A 15 -29.26 22.59 10.49
N CYS A 16 -30.49 22.21 10.23
CA CYS A 16 -31.21 21.32 11.14
C CYS A 16 -30.46 20.00 11.28
N ALA A 17 -30.08 19.60 12.49
CA ALA A 17 -29.30 18.39 12.72
C ALA A 17 -30.08 17.11 12.37
N LYS A 18 -31.45 17.17 12.46
CA LYS A 18 -32.30 16.01 12.23
C LYS A 18 -32.59 15.78 10.74
N CYS A 19 -33.19 16.75 10.04
CA CYS A 19 -33.59 16.55 8.64
C CYS A 19 -32.60 17.10 7.61
N LYS A 20 -31.63 17.91 8.04
CA LYS A 20 -30.61 18.56 7.17
C LYS A 20 -31.19 19.36 5.97
N SER A 21 -32.50 19.54 5.89
CA SER A 21 -33.18 20.21 4.77
C SER A 21 -33.39 21.70 4.94
N VAL A 22 -33.40 22.21 6.18
CA VAL A 22 -33.62 23.63 6.48
C VAL A 22 -32.42 24.25 7.18
N TRP A 23 -32.24 25.57 6.96
CA TRP A 23 -31.13 26.33 7.50
C TRP A 23 -31.59 27.44 8.42
N PHE A 24 -30.80 27.79 9.42
CA PHE A 24 -31.04 28.84 10.37
C PHE A 24 -29.82 29.75 10.49
N CYS A 25 -30.05 31.06 10.71
CA CYS A 25 -28.98 32.02 10.89
C CYS A 25 -28.36 31.93 12.30
N SER A 26 -29.16 31.52 13.31
CA SER A 26 -28.72 31.40 14.70
C SER A 26 -29.45 30.27 15.42
N LYS A 27 -28.99 29.95 16.64
CA LYS A 27 -29.61 28.96 17.52
C LYS A 27 -31.00 29.41 17.98
N GLU A 28 -31.17 30.71 18.23
CA GLU A 28 -32.43 31.32 18.61
C GLU A 28 -33.45 31.17 17.47
N CYS A 29 -33.04 31.45 16.23
CA CYS A 29 -33.91 31.25 15.06
C CYS A 29 -34.26 29.77 14.85
N GLN A 30 -33.38 28.85 15.19
CA GLN A 30 -33.67 27.43 15.16
C GLN A 30 -34.71 27.04 16.21
N VAL A 31 -34.60 27.54 17.45
CA VAL A 31 -35.54 27.25 18.53
C VAL A 31 -36.92 27.82 18.19
N ILE A 32 -36.99 29.05 17.71
CA ILE A 32 -38.28 29.70 17.35
C ILE A 32 -38.89 28.98 16.13
N GLY A 33 -38.10 28.72 15.11
CA GLY A 33 -38.54 28.05 13.87
C GLY A 33 -38.92 26.59 14.10
N TRP A 34 -38.42 25.95 15.15
CA TRP A 34 -38.72 24.56 15.48
C TRP A 34 -40.22 24.28 15.64
N LYS A 35 -40.99 25.21 16.20
CA LYS A 35 -42.44 25.05 16.36
C LYS A 35 -43.17 24.80 15.03
N LYS A 36 -42.69 25.43 13.96
CA LYS A 36 -43.22 25.24 12.59
C LYS A 36 -42.57 24.02 11.91
N HIS A 37 -41.25 23.93 12.04
CA HIS A 37 -40.48 22.93 11.34
C HIS A 37 -40.67 21.50 11.87
N LYS A 38 -40.95 21.31 13.18
CA LYS A 38 -41.04 19.97 13.79
C LYS A 38 -42.09 19.05 13.13
N LYS A 39 -43.14 19.62 12.54
CA LYS A 39 -44.21 18.85 11.88
C LYS A 39 -43.73 18.22 10.58
N ASP A 40 -42.82 18.91 9.90
CA ASP A 40 -42.26 18.52 8.59
C ASP A 40 -40.80 18.03 8.70
N CYS A 41 -40.27 18.00 9.93
CA CYS A 41 -38.94 17.52 10.25
C CYS A 41 -38.95 15.98 10.32
N ASN A 42 -39.11 15.37 9.21
CA ASN A 42 -38.82 13.94 9.08
C ASN A 42 -37.29 13.80 9.04
N GLU A 43 -36.74 12.80 9.73
CA GLU A 43 -35.45 12.24 9.31
C GLU A 43 -35.68 11.87 7.85
N GLN A 44 -35.09 12.66 6.95
CA GLN A 44 -34.80 12.09 5.65
C GLN A 44 -33.80 11.01 5.99
N ASP A 45 -34.27 9.78 6.12
CA ASP A 45 -33.46 8.66 5.75
C ASP A 45 -32.91 9.09 4.38
N LEU A 46 -31.61 9.29 4.31
CA LEU A 46 -30.91 9.42 3.03
C LEU A 46 -31.02 8.03 2.37
N VAL A 47 -32.26 7.63 2.09
CA VAL A 47 -32.56 6.44 1.30
C VAL A 47 -32.20 6.86 -0.11
N TRP A 48 -31.05 6.42 -0.55
CA TRP A 48 -30.68 6.55 -1.95
C TRP A 48 -31.84 6.05 -2.81
N THR A 49 -32.13 6.78 -3.85
CA THR A 49 -33.04 6.23 -4.86
C THR A 49 -32.42 4.93 -5.41
N LYS A 50 -33.23 4.03 -5.88
CA LYS A 50 -32.74 2.77 -6.50
C LYS A 50 -31.76 3.02 -7.65
N GLU A 51 -31.92 4.16 -8.32
CA GLU A 51 -31.07 4.62 -9.41
C GLU A 51 -29.69 5.08 -8.88
N GLU A 52 -29.66 5.87 -7.81
CA GLU A 52 -28.41 6.31 -7.17
C GLU A 52 -27.66 5.14 -6.55
N GLU A 53 -28.35 4.21 -5.91
CA GLU A 53 -27.77 2.99 -5.38
C GLU A 53 -27.16 2.13 -6.49
N LYS A 54 -27.87 1.94 -7.60
CA LYS A 54 -27.38 1.20 -8.77
C LYS A 54 -26.16 1.86 -9.41
N GLU A 55 -26.18 3.19 -9.55
CA GLU A 55 -25.04 3.94 -10.07
C GLU A 55 -23.81 3.78 -9.16
N PHE A 56 -24.02 3.83 -7.84
CA PHE A 56 -22.99 3.59 -6.84
C PHE A 56 -22.31 2.25 -7.01
N TYR A 57 -23.08 1.16 -6.97
CA TYR A 57 -22.53 -0.18 -7.12
C TYR A 57 -21.84 -0.38 -8.48
N THR A 58 -22.35 0.24 -9.53
CA THR A 58 -21.71 0.18 -10.85
C THR A 58 -20.32 0.85 -10.84
N LYS A 59 -20.18 2.02 -10.22
CA LYS A 59 -18.90 2.73 -10.09
C LYS A 59 -17.92 1.97 -9.20
N ILE A 60 -18.37 1.47 -8.05
CA ILE A 60 -17.51 0.67 -7.15
C ILE A 60 -17.03 -0.60 -7.86
N ASN A 61 -17.89 -1.33 -8.54
CA ASN A 61 -17.52 -2.54 -9.27
C ASN A 61 -16.52 -2.24 -10.39
N ALA A 62 -16.68 -1.13 -11.11
CA ALA A 62 -15.73 -0.71 -12.15
C ALA A 62 -14.34 -0.38 -11.56
N LEU A 63 -14.29 0.32 -10.42
CA LEU A 63 -13.05 0.60 -9.69
C LEU A 63 -12.38 -0.68 -9.20
N GLN A 64 -13.15 -1.59 -8.59
CA GLN A 64 -12.62 -2.87 -8.11
C GLN A 64 -12.04 -3.71 -9.26
N ASN A 65 -12.74 -3.78 -10.40
CA ASN A 65 -12.25 -4.52 -11.55
C ASN A 65 -10.98 -3.91 -12.15
N SER A 66 -10.93 -2.58 -12.27
CA SER A 66 -9.73 -1.88 -12.73
C SER A 66 -8.52 -2.13 -11.82
N TYR A 67 -8.74 -2.08 -10.50
CA TYR A 67 -7.69 -2.37 -9.53
C TYR A 67 -7.24 -3.83 -9.61
N LYS A 68 -8.17 -4.79 -9.60
CA LYS A 68 -7.87 -6.22 -9.70
C LYS A 68 -7.03 -6.55 -10.92
N ASN A 69 -7.33 -5.95 -12.08
CA ASN A 69 -6.56 -6.18 -13.30
C ASN A 69 -5.11 -5.72 -13.15
N LYS A 70 -4.88 -4.49 -12.64
CA LYS A 70 -3.53 -3.95 -12.42
C LYS A 70 -2.77 -4.73 -11.33
N PHE A 71 -3.47 -5.09 -10.25
CA PHE A 71 -2.91 -5.89 -9.17
C PHE A 71 -2.51 -7.29 -9.65
N SER A 72 -3.33 -7.92 -10.50
CA SER A 72 -3.04 -9.24 -11.07
C SER A 72 -1.78 -9.23 -11.94
N VAL A 73 -1.53 -8.17 -12.71
CA VAL A 73 -0.30 -8.05 -13.51
C VAL A 73 0.93 -8.00 -12.59
N ALA A 74 0.89 -7.15 -11.56
CA ALA A 74 1.98 -7.06 -10.58
C ALA A 74 2.20 -8.38 -9.83
N LEU A 75 1.11 -9.06 -9.47
CA LEU A 75 1.16 -10.35 -8.79
C LEU A 75 1.76 -11.44 -9.69
N CYS A 76 1.42 -11.47 -10.97
CA CYS A 76 1.99 -12.40 -11.95
C CYS A 76 3.53 -12.27 -12.04
N SER A 77 4.03 -11.04 -12.15
CA SER A 77 5.47 -10.77 -12.15
C SER A 77 6.14 -11.26 -10.85
N TYR A 78 5.49 -11.04 -9.70
CA TYR A 78 5.97 -11.52 -8.41
C TYR A 78 5.98 -13.05 -8.32
N GLU A 79 4.94 -13.75 -8.80
CA GLU A 79 4.85 -15.21 -8.81
C GLU A 79 5.92 -15.84 -9.70
N ILE A 80 6.18 -15.28 -10.89
CA ILE A 80 7.28 -15.70 -11.76
C ILE A 80 8.61 -15.56 -11.02
N ALA A 81 8.84 -14.42 -10.39
CA ALA A 81 10.06 -14.17 -9.64
C ALA A 81 10.23 -15.14 -8.45
N THR A 82 9.17 -15.45 -7.71
CA THR A 82 9.25 -16.41 -6.58
C THR A 82 9.54 -17.83 -7.04
N THR A 83 9.00 -18.24 -8.18
CA THR A 83 9.33 -19.55 -8.80
C THR A 83 10.80 -19.61 -9.20
N LYS A 84 11.32 -18.54 -9.81
CA LYS A 84 12.75 -18.43 -10.14
C LYS A 84 13.64 -18.43 -8.90
N LEU A 85 13.22 -17.76 -7.82
CA LEU A 85 13.93 -17.77 -6.53
C LEU A 85 14.02 -19.19 -5.92
N GLN A 86 12.96 -19.97 -5.99
CA GLN A 86 12.98 -21.36 -5.53
C GLN A 86 13.98 -22.19 -6.34
N HIS A 87 14.03 -21.97 -7.65
CA HIS A 87 15.00 -22.64 -8.52
C HIS A 87 16.44 -22.24 -8.21
N ILE A 88 16.69 -20.93 -8.02
CA ILE A 88 17.99 -20.40 -7.56
C ILE A 88 18.41 -21.03 -6.23
N PHE A 89 17.51 -21.17 -5.29
CA PHE A 89 17.79 -21.80 -3.99
C PHE A 89 18.23 -23.26 -4.16
N THR A 90 17.58 -24.01 -5.05
CA THR A 90 17.96 -25.39 -5.37
C THR A 90 19.35 -25.46 -5.97
N ILE A 91 19.63 -24.64 -6.98
CA ILE A 91 20.96 -24.56 -7.62
C ILE A 91 22.05 -24.20 -6.61
N GLN A 92 21.78 -23.25 -5.72
CA GLN A 92 22.72 -22.84 -4.69
C GLN A 92 22.99 -23.97 -3.69
N THR A 93 21.96 -24.72 -3.30
CA THR A 93 22.11 -25.89 -2.45
C THR A 93 23.01 -26.92 -3.11
N ASP A 94 22.83 -27.19 -4.40
CA ASP A 94 23.66 -28.10 -5.17
C ASP A 94 25.12 -27.62 -5.28
N TYR A 95 25.33 -26.31 -5.46
CA TYR A 95 26.67 -25.72 -5.47
C TYR A 95 27.37 -25.88 -4.12
N ILE A 96 26.69 -25.51 -3.01
CA ILE A 96 27.28 -25.52 -1.67
C ILE A 96 27.59 -26.96 -1.21
N TYR A 97 26.69 -27.90 -1.41
CA TYR A 97 26.78 -29.25 -0.84
C TYR A 97 27.37 -30.28 -1.82
N LYS A 98 27.23 -30.03 -3.14
CA LYS A 98 27.67 -30.99 -4.17
C LYS A 98 28.79 -30.44 -5.06
N ASN A 99 29.18 -29.19 -4.88
CA ASN A 99 30.16 -28.45 -5.69
C ASN A 99 29.82 -28.45 -7.19
N ILE A 100 28.53 -28.38 -7.52
CA ILE A 100 28.04 -28.33 -8.91
C ILE A 100 27.86 -26.88 -9.32
N GLU A 101 28.61 -26.41 -10.30
CA GLU A 101 28.42 -25.09 -10.91
C GLU A 101 27.26 -25.11 -11.93
N HIS A 102 26.40 -24.08 -11.87
CA HIS A 102 25.35 -23.91 -12.85
C HIS A 102 25.72 -22.76 -13.82
N PRO A 103 25.92 -23.03 -15.11
CA PRO A 103 26.49 -22.06 -16.07
C PRO A 103 25.62 -20.82 -16.30
N LYS A 104 24.30 -20.90 -16.01
CA LYS A 104 23.35 -19.82 -16.21
C LYS A 104 22.87 -19.15 -14.88
N TYR A 105 23.62 -19.35 -13.81
CA TYR A 105 23.18 -18.83 -12.50
C TYR A 105 23.07 -17.31 -12.49
N SER A 106 24.04 -16.59 -13.06
CA SER A 106 24.02 -15.12 -13.13
C SER A 106 22.84 -14.61 -13.95
N GLU A 107 22.59 -15.21 -15.13
CA GLU A 107 21.48 -14.85 -16.00
C GLU A 107 20.12 -15.05 -15.28
N LEU A 108 19.94 -16.19 -14.62
CA LEU A 108 18.73 -16.48 -13.86
C LEU A 108 18.51 -15.50 -12.70
N MET A 109 19.60 -15.06 -12.04
CA MET A 109 19.57 -14.08 -10.99
C MET A 109 19.14 -12.69 -11.50
N ASP A 110 19.72 -12.27 -12.63
CA ASP A 110 19.42 -10.98 -13.26
C ASP A 110 17.95 -10.93 -13.72
N GLU A 111 17.47 -11.99 -14.35
CA GLU A 111 16.06 -12.11 -14.73
C GLU A 111 15.13 -12.06 -13.50
N THR A 112 15.47 -12.76 -12.43
CA THR A 112 14.67 -12.78 -11.20
C THR A 112 14.60 -11.40 -10.57
N LEU A 113 15.72 -10.69 -10.51
CA LEU A 113 15.77 -9.31 -10.02
C LEU A 113 14.94 -8.36 -10.89
N LEU A 114 14.94 -8.56 -12.21
CA LEU A 114 14.12 -7.78 -13.13
C LEU A 114 12.63 -7.94 -12.81
N PHE A 115 12.13 -9.18 -12.76
CA PHE A 115 10.71 -9.43 -12.42
C PHE A 115 10.31 -8.89 -11.04
N LEU A 116 11.19 -8.99 -10.05
CA LEU A 116 10.92 -8.40 -8.72
C LEU A 116 10.84 -6.88 -8.77
N LYS A 117 11.71 -6.23 -9.52
CA LYS A 117 11.71 -4.76 -9.68
C LYS A 117 10.49 -4.28 -10.45
N ASP A 118 10.07 -5.02 -11.47
CA ASP A 118 8.85 -4.72 -12.23
C ASP A 118 7.62 -4.83 -11.31
N ALA A 119 7.52 -5.91 -10.54
CA ALA A 119 6.45 -6.09 -9.56
C ALA A 119 6.42 -4.95 -8.51
N ASP A 120 7.59 -4.55 -7.95
CA ASP A 120 7.65 -3.43 -7.01
C ASP A 120 7.19 -2.11 -7.65
N THR A 121 7.56 -1.89 -8.92
CA THR A 121 7.16 -0.68 -9.64
C THR A 121 5.65 -0.61 -9.80
N GLU A 122 5.01 -1.68 -10.23
CA GLU A 122 3.55 -1.74 -10.37
C GLU A 122 2.83 -1.61 -9.02
N PHE A 123 3.26 -2.33 -8.00
CA PHE A 123 2.69 -2.19 -6.65
C PHE A 123 2.90 -0.78 -6.07
N ARG A 124 4.02 -0.12 -6.36
CA ARG A 124 4.28 1.26 -5.93
C ARG A 124 3.30 2.24 -6.57
N LEU A 125 3.01 2.09 -7.85
CA LEU A 125 2.02 2.91 -8.55
C LEU A 125 0.63 2.74 -7.95
N LEU A 126 0.21 1.51 -7.69
CA LEU A 126 -1.06 1.20 -7.03
C LEU A 126 -1.14 1.78 -5.61
N GLN A 127 -0.08 1.63 -4.83
CA GLN A 127 0.01 2.18 -3.47
C GLN A 127 -0.05 3.71 -3.47
N SER A 128 0.67 4.36 -4.40
CA SER A 128 0.67 5.82 -4.55
C SER A 128 -0.72 6.33 -4.91
N HIS A 129 -1.41 5.64 -5.85
CA HIS A 129 -2.79 5.98 -6.20
C HIS A 129 -3.73 5.83 -5.00
N SER A 130 -3.68 4.71 -4.29
CA SER A 130 -4.52 4.48 -3.10
C SER A 130 -4.29 5.55 -2.03
N ASN A 131 -3.03 5.89 -1.75
CA ASN A 131 -2.69 6.93 -0.78
C ASN A 131 -3.22 8.33 -1.19
N LYS A 132 -3.15 8.66 -2.48
CA LYS A 132 -3.74 9.90 -3.00
C LYS A 132 -5.25 9.94 -2.78
N MET A 133 -5.94 8.85 -3.08
CA MET A 133 -7.39 8.75 -2.91
C MET A 133 -7.81 8.77 -1.43
N LEU A 134 -7.06 8.12 -0.54
CA LEU A 134 -7.26 8.20 0.90
C LEU A 134 -7.21 9.64 1.40
N ASN A 135 -6.25 10.45 0.92
CA ASN A 135 -6.14 11.85 1.28
C ASN A 135 -7.32 12.71 0.78
N ILE A 136 -7.97 12.30 -0.31
CA ILE A 136 -9.17 12.99 -0.83
C ILE A 136 -10.39 12.70 0.07
N TYR A 137 -10.56 11.45 0.50
CA TYR A 137 -11.78 11.00 1.17
C TYR A 137 -11.70 11.01 2.71
N LYS A 138 -10.53 11.27 3.32
CA LYS A 138 -10.32 11.18 4.78
C LYS A 138 -11.18 12.14 5.60
N ASP A 139 -11.51 13.32 5.06
CA ASP A 139 -12.15 14.40 5.81
C ASP A 139 -13.68 14.46 5.62
N ASP A 140 -14.22 13.70 4.65
CA ASP A 140 -15.66 13.69 4.36
C ASP A 140 -16.32 12.40 4.88
N LYS A 141 -16.45 12.33 6.22
CA LYS A 141 -17.04 11.18 6.92
C LYS A 141 -18.59 11.25 7.03
N GLU A 142 -19.19 12.31 6.57
CA GLU A 142 -20.65 12.47 6.62
C GLU A 142 -21.35 11.84 5.40
N ASN A 143 -20.60 11.52 4.36
CA ASN A 143 -21.11 10.94 3.13
C ASN A 143 -20.77 9.45 3.08
N GLU A 144 -21.80 8.59 3.12
CA GLU A 144 -21.64 7.12 3.07
C GLU A 144 -20.84 6.65 1.85
N TRP A 145 -21.00 7.34 0.71
CA TRP A 145 -20.22 7.08 -0.49
C TRP A 145 -18.72 7.29 -0.25
N ASN A 146 -18.33 8.41 0.35
CA ASN A 146 -16.94 8.73 0.60
C ASN A 146 -16.34 7.81 1.68
N MET A 147 -17.14 7.37 2.66
CA MET A 147 -16.70 6.34 3.62
C MET A 147 -16.43 4.99 2.94
N ALA A 148 -17.30 4.56 2.01
CA ALA A 148 -17.10 3.31 1.29
C ALA A 148 -15.85 3.37 0.38
N LEU A 149 -15.62 4.50 -0.30
CA LEU A 149 -14.42 4.73 -1.09
C LEU A 149 -13.18 4.78 -0.22
N TYR A 150 -13.22 5.44 0.93
CA TYR A 150 -12.12 5.47 1.89
C TYR A 150 -11.75 4.05 2.34
N ALA A 151 -12.73 3.25 2.77
CA ALA A 151 -12.50 1.87 3.21
C ALA A 151 -11.89 1.00 2.10
N PHE A 152 -12.38 1.16 0.86
CA PHE A 152 -11.85 0.47 -0.30
C PHE A 152 -10.37 0.82 -0.56
N TYR A 153 -10.01 2.10 -0.55
CA TYR A 153 -8.63 2.53 -0.78
C TYR A 153 -7.70 2.22 0.41
N ASP A 154 -8.19 2.19 1.67
CA ASP A 154 -7.42 1.77 2.84
C ASP A 154 -7.03 0.30 2.73
N GLN A 155 -7.98 -0.56 2.35
CA GLN A 155 -7.70 -1.97 2.09
C GLN A 155 -6.67 -2.15 0.97
N MET A 156 -6.83 -1.46 -0.16
CA MET A 156 -5.89 -1.52 -1.28
C MET A 156 -4.49 -1.04 -0.90
N TYR A 157 -4.39 0.02 -0.11
CA TYR A 157 -3.12 0.51 0.38
C TYR A 157 -2.42 -0.53 1.26
N GLU A 158 -3.16 -1.22 2.12
CA GLU A 158 -2.62 -2.28 2.98
C GLU A 158 -2.16 -3.50 2.16
N GLU A 159 -2.97 -3.97 1.23
CA GLU A 159 -2.63 -5.10 0.35
C GLU A 159 -1.37 -4.82 -0.48
N THR A 160 -1.30 -3.65 -1.11
CA THR A 160 -0.13 -3.26 -1.90
C THR A 160 1.10 -3.06 -1.04
N THR A 161 0.96 -2.55 0.18
CA THR A 161 2.08 -2.40 1.14
C THR A 161 2.64 -3.77 1.54
N ASN A 162 1.77 -4.75 1.79
CA ASN A 162 2.18 -6.13 2.06
C ASN A 162 2.91 -6.75 0.87
N CYS A 163 2.36 -6.64 -0.34
CA CYS A 163 3.00 -7.19 -1.54
C CYS A 163 4.36 -6.55 -1.78
N ARG A 164 4.51 -5.24 -1.60
CA ARG A 164 5.80 -4.54 -1.69
C ARG A 164 6.80 -5.04 -0.65
N ALA A 165 6.37 -5.28 0.59
CA ALA A 165 7.23 -5.86 1.60
C ALA A 165 7.75 -7.24 1.18
N LEU A 166 6.88 -8.10 0.63
CA LEU A 166 7.27 -9.44 0.16
C LEU A 166 8.21 -9.39 -1.06
N VAL A 167 7.96 -8.48 -2.00
CA VAL A 167 8.86 -8.24 -3.14
C VAL A 167 10.24 -7.79 -2.65
N CYS A 168 10.29 -6.85 -1.70
CA CYS A 168 11.55 -6.40 -1.11
C CYS A 168 12.27 -7.54 -0.35
N CYS A 169 11.54 -8.47 0.29
CA CYS A 169 12.12 -9.69 0.86
C CYS A 169 12.81 -10.52 -0.25
N GLY A 170 12.14 -10.72 -1.38
CA GLY A 170 12.71 -11.45 -2.53
C GLY A 170 13.98 -10.79 -3.06
N ILE A 171 13.97 -9.47 -3.23
CA ILE A 171 15.15 -8.70 -3.67
C ILE A 171 16.30 -8.83 -2.64
N THR A 172 15.98 -8.75 -1.34
CA THR A 172 16.96 -8.94 -0.27
C THR A 172 17.62 -10.31 -0.37
N HIS A 173 16.85 -11.38 -0.65
CA HIS A 173 17.37 -12.72 -0.85
C HIS A 173 18.26 -12.82 -2.08
N CYS A 174 17.88 -12.20 -3.21
CA CYS A 174 18.73 -12.18 -4.41
C CYS A 174 20.11 -11.56 -4.11
N TYR A 175 20.14 -10.38 -3.50
CA TYR A 175 21.40 -9.73 -3.15
C TYR A 175 22.20 -10.52 -2.11
N TYR A 176 21.54 -11.19 -1.17
CA TYR A 176 22.20 -12.10 -0.26
C TYR A 176 22.89 -13.26 -1.01
N PHE A 177 22.22 -13.87 -1.97
CA PHE A 177 22.80 -14.94 -2.76
C PHE A 177 23.99 -14.46 -3.61
N LEU A 178 23.88 -13.26 -4.20
CA LEU A 178 24.99 -12.64 -4.93
C LEU A 178 26.22 -12.40 -4.03
N ILE A 179 26.04 -12.05 -2.75
CA ILE A 179 27.15 -11.91 -1.81
C ILE A 179 27.91 -13.24 -1.65
N LEU A 180 27.21 -14.36 -1.61
CA LEU A 180 27.82 -15.67 -1.50
C LEU A 180 28.58 -16.07 -2.76
N MET A 181 28.11 -15.64 -3.94
CA MET A 181 28.73 -15.91 -5.23
C MET A 181 29.97 -15.07 -5.47
N PHE A 182 29.94 -13.79 -5.10
CA PHE A 182 31.03 -12.84 -5.31
C PHE A 182 31.96 -12.71 -4.10
N LYS A 183 32.15 -13.79 -3.31
CA LYS A 183 32.99 -13.77 -2.10
C LYS A 183 34.44 -13.32 -2.36
N ASP A 184 34.96 -13.55 -3.56
CA ASP A 184 36.33 -13.23 -3.98
C ASP A 184 36.42 -11.86 -4.70
N ASP A 185 35.29 -11.24 -5.07
CA ASP A 185 35.23 -9.87 -5.61
C ASP A 185 34.72 -8.90 -4.54
N THR A 186 35.68 -8.24 -3.88
CA THR A 186 35.39 -7.33 -2.78
C THR A 186 34.47 -6.17 -3.18
N LYS A 187 34.62 -5.61 -4.40
CA LYS A 187 33.80 -4.47 -4.85
C LYS A 187 32.35 -4.91 -5.11
N MET A 188 32.16 -6.02 -5.83
CA MET A 188 30.85 -6.56 -6.10
C MET A 188 30.17 -7.01 -4.81
N MET A 189 30.89 -7.66 -3.91
CA MET A 189 30.39 -8.08 -2.61
C MET A 189 29.89 -6.88 -1.76
N GLU A 190 30.66 -5.79 -1.70
CA GLU A 190 30.26 -4.57 -0.98
C GLU A 190 29.03 -3.90 -1.62
N TYR A 191 28.96 -3.88 -2.94
CA TYR A 191 27.78 -3.42 -3.67
C TYR A 191 26.53 -4.26 -3.29
N CYS A 192 26.62 -5.58 -3.36
CA CYS A 192 25.52 -6.47 -3.00
C CYS A 192 25.10 -6.34 -1.53
N LYS A 193 26.05 -6.21 -0.60
CA LYS A 193 25.75 -5.94 0.83
C LYS A 193 24.94 -4.67 1.02
N LYS A 194 25.35 -3.58 0.35
CA LYS A 194 24.63 -2.29 0.43
C LYS A 194 23.16 -2.44 0.00
N TYR A 195 22.90 -3.11 -1.13
CA TYR A 195 21.53 -3.31 -1.60
C TYR A 195 20.74 -4.28 -0.73
N CYS A 196 21.36 -5.37 -0.27
CA CYS A 196 20.73 -6.29 0.67
C CYS A 196 20.22 -5.56 1.92
N LEU A 197 21.05 -4.70 2.53
CA LEU A 197 20.67 -3.92 3.70
C LEU A 197 19.57 -2.89 3.38
N ALA A 198 19.68 -2.17 2.26
CA ALA A 198 18.70 -1.17 1.86
C ALA A 198 17.29 -1.78 1.67
N TYR A 199 17.20 -2.91 0.98
CA TYR A 199 15.91 -3.58 0.79
C TYR A 199 15.38 -4.20 2.08
N TYR A 200 16.24 -4.72 2.94
CA TYR A 200 15.84 -5.18 4.28
C TYR A 200 15.23 -4.04 5.10
N ASP A 201 15.84 -2.86 5.09
CA ASP A 201 15.33 -1.69 5.81
C ASP A 201 13.98 -1.22 5.25
N LEU A 202 13.77 -1.31 3.93
CA LEU A 202 12.47 -1.07 3.31
C LEU A 202 11.41 -2.07 3.77
N VAL A 203 11.73 -3.35 3.87
CA VAL A 203 10.82 -4.36 4.43
C VAL A 203 10.41 -3.99 5.85
N MET A 204 11.38 -3.61 6.69
CA MET A 204 11.08 -3.20 8.06
C MET A 204 10.20 -1.95 8.11
N LEU A 205 10.43 -0.98 7.21
CA LEU A 205 9.59 0.20 7.08
C LEU A 205 8.15 -0.15 6.65
N TYR A 206 7.98 -1.02 5.65
CA TYR A 206 6.65 -1.44 5.22
C TYR A 206 5.92 -2.22 6.33
N LYS A 207 6.63 -3.09 7.04
CA LYS A 207 6.08 -3.85 8.16
C LYS A 207 5.44 -2.93 9.22
N THR A 208 6.00 -1.76 9.50
CA THR A 208 5.41 -0.81 10.46
C THR A 208 4.09 -0.19 10.01
N LYS A 209 3.78 -0.27 8.70
CA LYS A 209 2.57 0.29 8.09
C LYS A 209 1.45 -0.72 7.92
N ILE A 210 1.72 -2.01 8.16
CA ILE A 210 0.77 -3.11 7.99
C ILE A 210 0.04 -3.31 9.31
N LYS A 211 -1.30 -3.35 9.27
CA LYS A 211 -2.17 -3.59 10.42
C LYS A 211 -2.49 -5.09 10.59
N ASN A 212 -2.57 -5.82 9.48
CA ASN A 212 -2.97 -7.22 9.47
C ASN A 212 -1.84 -8.14 9.95
N GLN A 213 -2.05 -8.80 11.09
CA GLN A 213 -1.05 -9.66 11.73
C GLN A 213 -0.60 -10.82 10.82
N LYS A 214 -1.50 -11.41 10.04
CA LYS A 214 -1.16 -12.48 9.09
C LYS A 214 -0.12 -12.04 8.06
N TYR A 215 -0.20 -10.79 7.60
CA TYR A 215 0.79 -10.24 6.67
C TYR A 215 2.14 -10.04 7.36
N ILE A 216 2.13 -9.55 8.60
CA ILE A 216 3.35 -9.40 9.41
C ILE A 216 4.03 -10.75 9.62
N ASP A 217 3.27 -11.79 9.95
CA ASP A 217 3.79 -13.15 10.16
C ASP A 217 4.42 -13.73 8.89
N ASN A 218 3.80 -13.50 7.73
CA ASN A 218 4.35 -13.92 6.43
C ASN A 218 5.69 -13.23 6.12
N ILE A 219 5.80 -11.93 6.40
CA ILE A 219 7.04 -11.17 6.23
C ILE A 219 8.11 -11.70 7.20
N ASP A 220 7.78 -11.94 8.47
CA ASP A 220 8.72 -12.48 9.45
C ASP A 220 9.23 -13.87 9.06
N LYS A 221 8.34 -14.70 8.53
CA LYS A 221 8.72 -16.02 7.99
C LYS A 221 9.67 -15.87 6.79
N ALA A 222 9.38 -14.97 5.87
CA ALA A 222 10.24 -14.71 4.72
C ALA A 222 11.61 -14.18 5.13
N LEU A 223 11.70 -13.36 6.17
CA LEU A 223 12.95 -12.79 6.67
C LEU A 223 13.75 -13.71 7.61
N LYS A 224 13.20 -14.82 8.06
CA LYS A 224 13.80 -15.65 9.11
C LYS A 224 15.27 -15.96 8.83
N ASN A 225 15.60 -16.37 7.61
CA ASN A 225 16.95 -16.77 7.23
C ASN A 225 17.91 -15.58 6.97
N THR A 226 17.37 -14.40 6.67
CA THR A 226 18.15 -13.20 6.35
C THR A 226 18.45 -12.33 7.58
N LYS A 227 17.67 -12.42 8.65
CA LYS A 227 17.83 -11.62 9.87
C LYS A 227 19.22 -11.75 10.50
N GLU A 228 19.72 -12.95 10.68
CA GLU A 228 21.00 -13.18 11.33
C GLU A 228 22.18 -12.67 10.50
N ILE A 229 22.07 -12.81 9.19
CA ILE A 229 23.09 -12.36 8.25
C ILE A 229 23.14 -10.84 8.16
N VAL A 230 21.97 -10.20 8.13
CA VAL A 230 21.87 -8.73 8.18
C VAL A 230 22.46 -8.18 9.48
N LYS A 231 22.23 -8.83 10.63
CA LYS A 231 22.87 -8.45 11.89
C LYS A 231 24.40 -8.55 11.80
N LEU A 232 24.91 -9.63 11.22
CA LEU A 232 26.34 -9.81 11.04
C LEU A 232 26.94 -8.72 10.14
N TYR A 233 26.27 -8.39 9.05
CA TYR A 233 26.75 -7.32 8.15
C TYR A 233 26.69 -5.95 8.81
N ARG A 234 25.64 -5.60 9.53
CA ARG A 234 25.52 -4.34 10.26
C ARG A 234 26.62 -4.18 11.33
N SER A 235 26.96 -5.27 12.02
CA SER A 235 28.04 -5.21 13.04
C SER A 235 29.42 -4.97 12.45
N ARG A 236 29.66 -5.36 11.20
CA ARG A 236 30.94 -5.21 10.48
C ARG A 236 31.05 -3.94 9.63
N MET A 237 29.90 -3.40 9.21
CA MET A 237 29.84 -2.16 8.42
C MET A 237 29.73 -0.95 9.36
N LYS A 238 30.81 -0.14 9.48
CA LYS A 238 30.79 1.19 10.10
C LYS A 238 30.10 2.23 9.18
N TYR A 239 28.96 1.89 8.58
CA TYR A 239 28.26 2.80 7.67
C TYR A 239 26.98 3.31 8.30
N ASN A 240 26.92 4.63 8.51
CA ASN A 240 25.66 5.35 8.55
C ASN A 240 25.07 5.29 7.14
N LEU A 241 24.16 4.35 6.90
CA LEU A 241 23.25 4.36 5.76
C LEU A 241 22.29 5.55 5.96
N THR A 242 22.74 6.75 5.63
CA THR A 242 21.78 7.81 5.30
C THR A 242 21.03 7.34 4.07
N LEU A 243 19.70 7.42 4.09
CA LEU A 243 18.81 7.10 2.96
C LEU A 243 19.07 7.95 1.70
N THR A 244 19.99 8.90 1.79
CA THR A 244 20.55 9.69 0.69
C THR A 244 21.46 8.80 -0.17
N GLY A 245 20.90 8.26 -1.22
CA GLY A 245 21.56 7.31 -2.14
C GLY A 245 20.93 5.93 -2.15
N SER A 246 19.70 5.79 -1.63
CA SER A 246 18.84 4.64 -1.91
C SER A 246 18.68 4.50 -3.42
N PRO A 247 18.67 3.26 -3.97
CA PRO A 247 18.30 3.05 -5.36
C PRO A 247 16.94 3.66 -5.71
N TYR A 248 16.12 4.01 -4.70
CA TYR A 248 14.84 4.72 -4.85
C TYR A 248 14.96 6.23 -5.07
N ASP A 249 16.09 6.89 -4.75
CA ASP A 249 16.24 8.33 -4.98
C ASP A 249 16.35 8.69 -6.48
N LYS A 250 16.64 7.71 -7.34
CA LYS A 250 16.59 7.87 -8.80
C LYS A 250 15.18 7.75 -9.40
N PHE A 251 14.18 7.43 -8.59
CA PHE A 251 12.79 7.21 -9.00
C PHE A 251 11.80 8.13 -8.26
N LYS A 252 12.29 9.18 -7.60
CA LYS A 252 11.51 10.36 -7.21
C LYS A 252 11.44 11.34 -8.38
#